data_887cfb9daca6bcb79b55c4150cae9bfd
#
_entry.id   887cfb9daca6bcb79b55c4150cae9bfd
#
_cell.length_a   1.000
_cell.length_b   1.000
_cell.length_c   1.000
_cell.angle_alpha   90.00
_cell.angle_beta   90.00
_cell.angle_gamma   90.00
#
_symmetry.space_group_name_H-M   'P 1'
#
loop_
_entity.id
_entity.type
_entity.pdbx_description
1 polymer ?
#
loop_
_entity_poly.entity_id
_entity_poly.type
_entity_poly.pdbx_seq_one_letter_code
_entity_poly.pdbx_strand_id
1 'polypeptide(L)'
;MPISPDEFRAALGAYATGVTVVTAIGTNGPSGATANAVTSLSLDPPMMLACLDRGSRTLTALRAQGRFGVNALAAGQEELAKRFAGKETEAEKWDGVEWSESEELPRLPGALMWVACELRDLIDGGDHLILTGNVLAAQSREGQPLLFHRGAYRDLLAES
;
A
#
# COMPACT_ATOMS: atom_id res chain seq x y z
N MET A 1 -21.64 16.68 17.20
CA MET A 1 -21.03 17.29 15.98
C MET A 1 -19.79 16.50 15.61
N PRO A 2 -19.63 16.19 14.33
CA PRO A 2 -18.39 15.54 13.93
C PRO A 2 -17.19 16.47 14.18
N ILE A 3 -16.05 15.89 14.51
CA ILE A 3 -14.80 16.64 14.67
C ILE A 3 -14.32 17.17 13.31
N SER A 4 -13.47 18.18 13.31
CA SER A 4 -12.90 18.70 12.07
C SER A 4 -11.88 17.71 11.49
N PRO A 5 -11.65 17.73 10.15
CA PRO A 5 -10.61 16.92 9.54
C PRO A 5 -9.22 17.15 10.14
N ASP A 6 -8.92 18.38 10.57
CA ASP A 6 -7.61 18.72 11.14
C ASP A 6 -7.42 18.12 12.54
N GLU A 7 -8.45 18.17 13.38
CA GLU A 7 -8.43 17.50 14.69
C GLU A 7 -8.26 15.99 14.51
N PHE A 8 -8.94 15.41 13.55
CA PHE A 8 -8.83 13.98 13.24
C PHE A 8 -7.43 13.61 12.75
N ARG A 9 -6.86 14.38 11.81
CA ARG A 9 -5.47 14.16 11.36
C ARG A 9 -4.46 14.28 12.50
N ALA A 10 -4.64 15.26 13.38
CA ALA A 10 -3.75 15.44 14.53
C ALA A 10 -3.77 14.23 15.46
N ALA A 11 -4.94 13.67 15.73
CA ALA A 11 -5.09 12.47 16.54
C ALA A 11 -4.46 11.26 15.85
N LEU A 12 -4.77 11.04 14.57
CA LEU A 12 -4.23 9.91 13.79
C LEU A 12 -2.71 10.02 13.61
N GLY A 13 -2.15 11.22 13.57
CA GLY A 13 -0.71 11.42 13.49
C GLY A 13 0.07 10.78 14.64
N ALA A 14 -0.57 10.59 15.80
CA ALA A 14 0.06 9.90 16.93
C ALA A 14 0.15 8.38 16.75
N TYR A 15 -0.59 7.82 15.79
CA TYR A 15 -0.60 6.39 15.50
C TYR A 15 0.43 6.05 14.42
N ALA A 16 1.52 5.41 14.81
CA ALA A 16 2.56 4.98 13.89
C ALA A 16 2.07 3.80 13.04
N THR A 17 2.37 3.84 11.74
CA THR A 17 2.08 2.74 10.82
C THR A 17 3.33 2.29 10.08
N GLY A 18 3.28 1.09 9.52
CA GLY A 18 4.15 0.72 8.41
C GLY A 18 3.79 1.56 7.17
N VAL A 19 4.57 1.40 6.12
CA VAL A 19 4.35 2.06 4.83
C VAL A 19 4.30 0.99 3.75
N THR A 20 3.22 0.99 2.97
CA THR A 20 3.05 0.02 1.88
C THR A 20 2.85 0.72 0.55
N VAL A 21 3.18 0.03 -0.53
CA VAL A 21 2.73 0.36 -1.88
C VAL A 21 1.80 -0.75 -2.35
N VAL A 22 0.55 -0.38 -2.61
CA VAL A 22 -0.44 -1.26 -3.23
C VAL A 22 -0.24 -1.19 -4.73
N THR A 23 -0.14 -2.34 -5.38
CA THR A 23 0.16 -2.43 -6.82
C THR A 23 -0.90 -3.21 -7.58
N ALA A 24 -1.01 -2.90 -8.87
CA ALA A 24 -1.84 -3.64 -9.82
C ALA A 24 -1.27 -3.48 -11.24
N ILE A 25 -1.75 -4.25 -12.18
CA ILE A 25 -1.49 -4.04 -13.61
C ILE A 25 -2.73 -3.40 -14.23
N GLY A 26 -2.55 -2.20 -14.74
CA GLY A 26 -3.58 -1.48 -15.50
C GLY A 26 -3.44 -1.70 -17.01
N THR A 27 -4.29 -1.05 -17.78
CA THR A 27 -4.33 -1.16 -19.25
C THR A 27 -3.00 -0.75 -19.91
N ASN A 28 -2.30 0.22 -19.32
CA ASN A 28 -1.07 0.80 -19.88
C ASN A 28 0.20 0.43 -19.08
N GLY A 29 0.13 -0.59 -18.24
CA GLY A 29 1.27 -1.03 -17.45
C GLY A 29 1.02 -1.02 -15.94
N PRO A 30 2.09 -1.04 -15.12
CA PRO A 30 1.96 -1.11 -13.69
C PRO A 30 1.34 0.14 -13.09
N SER A 31 0.61 -0.04 -12.01
CA SER A 31 0.03 1.04 -11.20
C SER A 31 0.38 0.83 -9.74
N GLY A 32 0.57 1.90 -9.00
CA GLY A 32 0.95 1.84 -7.59
C GLY A 32 0.49 3.07 -6.80
N ALA A 33 0.11 2.83 -5.55
CA ALA A 33 -0.27 3.88 -4.61
C ALA A 33 0.25 3.55 -3.22
N THR A 34 0.86 4.54 -2.58
CA THR A 34 1.28 4.42 -1.18
C THR A 34 0.06 4.42 -0.27
N ALA A 35 0.02 3.47 0.65
CA ALA A 35 -1.06 3.33 1.62
C ALA A 35 -0.51 2.87 2.97
N ASN A 36 -0.98 3.48 4.04
CA ASN A 36 -0.74 3.01 5.42
C ASN A 36 -1.98 2.31 6.01
N ALA A 37 -3.15 2.49 5.43
CA ALA A 37 -4.36 1.80 5.84
C ALA A 37 -4.39 0.39 5.25
N VAL A 38 -3.52 -0.47 5.74
CA VAL A 38 -3.36 -1.86 5.32
C VAL A 38 -3.21 -2.72 6.57
N THR A 39 -3.91 -3.84 6.60
CA THR A 39 -3.82 -4.78 7.73
C THR A 39 -4.17 -6.21 7.31
N SER A 40 -3.72 -7.19 8.11
CA SER A 40 -4.26 -8.53 8.04
C SER A 40 -5.72 -8.53 8.49
N LEU A 41 -6.57 -9.29 7.81
CA LEU A 41 -8.01 -9.38 8.10
C LEU A 41 -8.38 -10.73 8.68
N SER A 42 -7.88 -11.81 8.12
CA SER A 42 -8.23 -13.18 8.50
C SER A 42 -7.05 -14.12 8.27
N LEU A 43 -6.95 -15.16 9.09
CA LEU A 43 -6.00 -16.25 8.91
C LEU A 43 -6.66 -17.53 8.36
N ASP A 44 -7.96 -17.65 8.49
CA ASP A 44 -8.73 -18.78 7.96
C ASP A 44 -10.06 -18.30 7.37
N PRO A 45 -10.16 -18.11 6.04
CA PRO A 45 -9.05 -18.15 5.08
C PRO A 45 -8.10 -16.94 5.23
N PRO A 46 -6.86 -17.02 4.72
CA PRO A 46 -5.95 -15.88 4.75
C PRO A 46 -6.46 -14.71 3.91
N MET A 47 -6.60 -13.54 4.53
CA MET A 47 -7.15 -12.34 3.90
C MET A 47 -6.42 -11.09 4.37
N MET A 48 -6.35 -10.11 3.48
CA MET A 48 -5.90 -8.75 3.78
C MET A 48 -6.98 -7.71 3.51
N LEU A 49 -6.82 -6.56 4.16
CA LEU A 49 -7.62 -5.35 3.96
C LEU A 49 -6.69 -4.18 3.62
N ALA A 50 -7.08 -3.37 2.67
CA ALA A 50 -6.44 -2.10 2.34
C ALA A 50 -7.49 -1.04 2.05
N CYS A 51 -7.15 0.22 2.25
CA CYS A 51 -8.01 1.35 1.88
C CYS A 51 -7.30 2.22 0.85
N LEU A 52 -7.99 2.54 -0.24
CA LEU A 52 -7.51 3.44 -1.28
C LEU A 52 -8.52 4.57 -1.53
N ASP A 53 -7.99 5.74 -1.83
CA ASP A 53 -8.79 6.89 -2.26
C ASP A 53 -9.65 6.53 -3.48
N ARG A 54 -10.89 7.02 -3.52
CA ARG A 54 -11.82 6.74 -4.62
C ARG A 54 -11.30 7.21 -5.98
N GLY A 55 -10.48 8.26 -6.00
CA GLY A 55 -9.86 8.79 -7.21
C GLY A 55 -8.55 8.08 -7.60
N SER A 56 -8.12 7.08 -6.86
CA SER A 56 -6.87 6.37 -7.13
C SER A 56 -6.89 5.64 -8.47
N ARG A 57 -5.88 5.88 -9.31
CA ARG A 57 -5.69 5.12 -10.56
C ARG A 57 -5.37 3.65 -10.30
N THR A 58 -4.70 3.37 -9.19
CA THR A 58 -4.44 2.00 -8.76
C THR A 58 -5.74 1.27 -8.41
N LEU A 59 -6.69 1.95 -7.78
CA LEU A 59 -8.01 1.40 -7.53
C LEU A 59 -8.70 1.02 -8.85
N THR A 60 -8.65 1.89 -9.86
CA THR A 60 -9.20 1.59 -11.19
C THR A 60 -8.53 0.36 -11.81
N ALA A 61 -7.20 0.28 -11.75
CA ALA A 61 -6.45 -0.84 -12.29
C ALA A 61 -6.78 -2.16 -11.59
N LEU A 62 -6.80 -2.18 -10.27
CA LEU A 62 -7.06 -3.41 -9.51
C LEU A 62 -8.51 -3.89 -9.65
N ARG A 63 -9.47 -2.99 -9.82
CA ARG A 63 -10.87 -3.37 -10.11
C ARG A 63 -10.99 -4.09 -11.46
N ALA A 64 -10.29 -3.60 -12.46
CA ALA A 64 -10.28 -4.21 -13.80
C ALA A 64 -9.54 -5.55 -13.80
N GLN A 65 -8.43 -5.63 -13.09
CA GLN A 65 -7.60 -6.85 -13.02
C GLN A 65 -8.20 -7.92 -12.09
N GLY A 66 -8.89 -7.51 -11.03
CA GLY A 66 -9.39 -8.42 -10.00
C GLY A 66 -8.31 -8.90 -9.02
N ARG A 67 -7.16 -8.24 -8.98
CA ARG A 67 -6.02 -8.57 -8.11
C ARG A 67 -5.33 -7.31 -7.61
N PHE A 68 -4.64 -7.41 -6.48
CA PHE A 68 -3.76 -6.36 -5.99
C PHE A 68 -2.58 -6.95 -5.23
N GLY A 69 -1.44 -6.28 -5.32
CA GLY A 69 -0.24 -6.58 -4.54
C GLY A 69 -0.08 -5.61 -3.38
N VAL A 70 0.55 -6.05 -2.32
CA VAL A 70 0.93 -5.21 -1.20
C VAL A 70 2.42 -5.39 -0.93
N ASN A 71 3.17 -4.29 -1.03
CA ASN A 71 4.61 -4.26 -0.77
C ASN A 71 4.86 -3.43 0.49
N ALA A 72 5.25 -4.04 1.59
CA ALA A 72 5.66 -3.29 2.78
C ALA A 72 7.11 -2.84 2.63
N LEU A 73 7.33 -1.53 2.68
CA LEU A 73 8.63 -0.94 2.39
C LEU A 73 9.62 -1.11 3.55
N ALA A 74 10.89 -1.21 3.20
CA ALA A 74 12.01 -1.22 4.12
C ALA A 74 12.52 0.19 4.41
N ALA A 75 13.22 0.35 5.53
CA ALA A 75 14.02 1.55 5.79
C ALA A 75 14.93 1.84 4.59
N GLY A 76 15.03 3.11 4.19
CA GLY A 76 15.76 3.52 3.00
C GLY A 76 14.91 3.61 1.73
N GLN A 77 13.64 3.19 1.77
CA GLN A 77 12.72 3.27 0.62
C GLN A 77 11.75 4.46 0.69
N GLU A 78 12.10 5.52 1.40
CA GLU A 78 11.28 6.73 1.56
C GLU A 78 10.95 7.38 0.21
N GLU A 79 11.89 7.37 -0.73
CA GLU A 79 11.68 7.98 -2.04
C GLU A 79 10.64 7.21 -2.86
N LEU A 80 10.59 5.88 -2.74
CA LEU A 80 9.52 5.09 -3.34
C LEU A 80 8.16 5.44 -2.71
N ALA A 81 8.11 5.54 -1.38
CA ALA A 81 6.89 5.90 -0.67
C ALA A 81 6.35 7.26 -1.12
N LYS A 82 7.22 8.27 -1.21
CA LYS A 82 6.86 9.61 -1.69
C LYS A 82 6.39 9.60 -3.14
N ARG A 83 7.09 8.88 -3.99
CA ARG A 83 6.80 8.78 -5.42
C ARG A 83 5.40 8.20 -5.65
N PHE A 84 5.07 7.10 -5.01
CA PHE A 84 3.76 6.46 -5.16
C PHE A 84 2.64 7.16 -4.38
N ALA A 85 2.95 8.08 -3.47
CA ALA A 85 1.99 8.98 -2.83
C ALA A 85 1.68 10.22 -3.68
N GLY A 86 2.49 10.51 -4.68
CA GLY A 86 2.34 11.68 -5.55
C GLY A 86 1.13 11.58 -6.49
N LYS A 87 0.89 12.66 -7.23
CA LYS A 87 -0.22 12.79 -8.18
C LYS A 87 0.22 12.69 -9.64
N GLU A 88 1.49 12.43 -9.88
CA GLU A 88 2.06 12.23 -11.21
C GLU A 88 1.36 11.05 -11.90
N THR A 89 1.49 10.99 -13.22
CA THR A 89 0.96 9.85 -13.99
C THR A 89 1.64 8.54 -13.59
N GLU A 90 1.00 7.41 -13.85
CA GLU A 90 1.63 6.11 -13.56
C GLU A 90 2.94 5.93 -14.34
N ALA A 91 3.01 6.40 -15.59
CA ALA A 91 4.24 6.35 -16.36
C ALA A 91 5.40 7.12 -15.69
N GLU A 92 5.11 8.31 -15.14
CA GLU A 92 6.09 9.11 -14.40
C GLU A 92 6.49 8.46 -13.07
N LYS A 93 5.51 7.90 -12.34
CA LYS A 93 5.77 7.21 -11.07
C LYS A 93 6.67 6.00 -11.24
N TRP A 94 6.48 5.25 -12.30
CA TRP A 94 7.21 4.02 -12.56
C TRP A 94 8.51 4.22 -13.35
N ASP A 95 8.75 5.42 -13.88
CA ASP A 95 9.98 5.72 -14.62
C ASP A 95 11.22 5.50 -13.76
N GLY A 96 12.11 4.61 -14.21
CA GLY A 96 13.32 4.23 -13.47
C GLY A 96 13.10 3.40 -12.22
N VAL A 97 11.88 2.98 -11.91
CA VAL A 97 11.59 2.08 -10.78
C VAL A 97 11.79 0.64 -11.21
N GLU A 98 12.66 -0.07 -10.51
CA GLU A 98 12.79 -1.52 -10.70
C GLU A 98 11.59 -2.24 -10.11
N TRP A 99 11.06 -3.20 -10.85
CA TRP A 99 10.02 -4.10 -10.38
C TRP A 99 10.09 -5.42 -11.13
N SER A 100 9.55 -6.45 -10.52
CA SER A 100 9.36 -7.75 -11.16
C SER A 100 7.89 -8.12 -11.14
N GLU A 101 7.49 -9.04 -12.01
CA GLU A 101 6.14 -9.59 -12.00
C GLU A 101 6.10 -10.88 -11.19
N SER A 102 5.14 -10.97 -10.28
CA SER A 102 4.82 -12.18 -9.55
C SER A 102 3.32 -12.25 -9.31
N GLU A 103 2.70 -13.40 -9.54
CA GLU A 103 1.24 -13.55 -9.48
C GLU A 103 0.49 -12.52 -10.35
N GLU A 104 1.07 -12.16 -11.49
CA GLU A 104 0.57 -11.14 -12.43
C GLU A 104 0.51 -9.73 -11.80
N LEU A 105 1.32 -9.47 -10.78
CA LEU A 105 1.33 -8.20 -10.05
C LEU A 105 2.74 -7.63 -9.94
N PRO A 106 2.89 -6.29 -9.94
CA PRO A 106 4.17 -5.67 -9.69
C PRO A 106 4.65 -5.91 -8.27
N ARG A 107 5.86 -6.41 -8.16
CA ARG A 107 6.59 -6.61 -6.91
C ARG A 107 7.79 -5.68 -6.87
N LEU A 108 7.93 -4.93 -5.78
CA LEU A 108 9.04 -3.99 -5.60
C LEU A 108 10.22 -4.67 -4.91
N PRO A 109 11.42 -4.67 -5.53
CA PRO A 109 12.62 -5.19 -4.89
C PRO A 109 12.91 -4.45 -3.59
N GLY A 110 13.42 -5.17 -2.61
CA GLY A 110 13.78 -4.56 -1.33
C GLY A 110 12.66 -4.41 -0.32
N ALA A 111 11.41 -4.55 -0.70
CA ALA A 111 10.30 -4.59 0.25
C ALA A 111 10.45 -5.75 1.24
N LEU A 112 10.08 -5.53 2.51
CA LEU A 112 10.18 -6.55 3.55
C LEU A 112 9.09 -7.59 3.46
N MET A 113 7.92 -7.19 2.99
CA MET A 113 6.79 -8.08 2.79
C MET A 113 6.23 -7.86 1.39
N TRP A 114 5.87 -8.94 0.74
CA TRP A 114 5.07 -8.90 -0.47
C TRP A 114 3.92 -9.88 -0.34
N VAL A 115 2.72 -9.42 -0.66
CA VAL A 115 1.50 -10.24 -0.62
C VAL A 115 0.72 -10.00 -1.91
N ALA A 116 0.34 -11.08 -2.58
CA ALA A 116 -0.59 -11.04 -3.70
C ALA A 116 -1.99 -11.43 -3.24
N CYS A 117 -2.98 -10.67 -3.62
CA CYS A 117 -4.38 -10.89 -3.26
C CYS A 117 -5.27 -10.95 -4.49
N GLU A 118 -6.22 -11.88 -4.46
CA GLU A 118 -7.41 -11.80 -5.32
C GLU A 118 -8.42 -10.88 -4.66
N LEU A 119 -8.86 -9.85 -5.40
CA LEU A 119 -9.86 -8.91 -4.90
C LEU A 119 -11.17 -9.64 -4.62
N ARG A 120 -11.69 -9.47 -3.40
CA ARG A 120 -12.96 -10.07 -2.99
C ARG A 120 -14.08 -9.03 -2.96
N ASP A 121 -13.94 -8.03 -2.10
CA ASP A 121 -14.97 -7.01 -1.89
C ASP A 121 -14.41 -5.59 -2.00
N LEU A 122 -15.25 -4.67 -2.46
CA LEU A 122 -15.04 -3.24 -2.40
C LEU A 122 -16.19 -2.64 -1.59
N ILE A 123 -15.85 -2.00 -0.49
CA ILE A 123 -16.81 -1.50 0.48
C ILE A 123 -16.64 0.00 0.65
N ASP A 124 -17.77 0.72 0.72
CA ASP A 124 -17.77 2.16 0.95
C ASP A 124 -17.10 2.53 2.27
N GLY A 125 -16.18 3.48 2.21
CA GLY A 125 -15.45 4.02 3.35
C GLY A 125 -15.31 5.55 3.30
N GLY A 126 -16.34 6.28 2.92
CA GLY A 126 -16.31 7.73 2.79
C GLY A 126 -15.58 8.18 1.54
N ASP A 127 -14.46 8.89 1.68
CA ASP A 127 -13.60 9.30 0.56
C ASP A 127 -12.67 8.18 0.05
N HIS A 128 -12.70 7.02 0.69
CA HIS A 128 -11.96 5.81 0.33
C HIS A 128 -12.89 4.64 0.02
N LEU A 129 -12.33 3.61 -0.63
CA LEU A 129 -12.92 2.27 -0.65
C LEU A 129 -12.06 1.34 0.21
N ILE A 130 -12.72 0.45 0.92
CA ILE A 130 -12.07 -0.66 1.62
C ILE A 130 -11.99 -1.83 0.65
N LEU A 131 -10.78 -2.32 0.42
CA LEU A 131 -10.54 -3.53 -0.37
C LEU A 131 -10.40 -4.70 0.59
N THR A 132 -11.05 -5.81 0.31
CA THR A 132 -10.70 -7.07 0.94
C THR A 132 -10.19 -8.03 -0.12
N GLY A 133 -9.21 -8.84 0.21
CA GLY A 133 -8.63 -9.79 -0.74
C GLY A 133 -8.25 -11.10 -0.09
N ASN A 134 -8.47 -12.18 -0.83
CA ASN A 134 -7.96 -13.50 -0.46
C ASN A 134 -6.48 -13.57 -0.83
N VAL A 135 -5.63 -13.99 0.09
CA VAL A 135 -4.19 -14.09 -0.14
C VAL A 135 -3.88 -15.26 -1.05
N LEU A 136 -3.21 -14.99 -2.16
CA LEU A 136 -2.75 -15.98 -3.14
C LEU A 136 -1.32 -16.42 -2.87
N ALA A 137 -0.46 -15.49 -2.46
CA ALA A 137 0.94 -15.73 -2.15
C ALA A 137 1.44 -14.66 -1.17
N ALA A 138 2.40 -15.03 -0.34
CA ALA A 138 3.03 -14.10 0.60
C ALA A 138 4.49 -14.47 0.81
N GLN A 139 5.34 -13.45 0.90
CA GLN A 139 6.76 -13.60 1.21
C GLN A 139 7.23 -12.46 2.11
N SER A 140 8.19 -12.76 2.96
CA SER A 140 8.86 -11.75 3.80
C SER A 140 10.37 -11.98 3.77
N ARG A 141 11.11 -10.96 4.17
CA ARG A 141 12.55 -11.02 4.38
C ARG A 141 12.95 -10.24 5.64
N GLU A 142 14.11 -10.52 6.13
CA GLU A 142 14.71 -9.77 7.24
C GLU A 142 15.05 -8.35 6.82
N GLY A 143 14.99 -7.42 7.76
CA GLY A 143 15.35 -6.02 7.58
C GLY A 143 14.56 -5.09 8.51
N GLN A 144 14.89 -3.80 8.44
CA GLN A 144 14.21 -2.78 9.22
C GLN A 144 13.05 -2.17 8.43
N PRO A 145 11.87 -1.98 9.04
CA PRO A 145 10.72 -1.43 8.36
C PRO A 145 10.83 0.08 8.17
N LEU A 146 10.20 0.59 7.11
CA LEU A 146 9.88 2.00 6.98
C LEU A 146 8.60 2.29 7.77
N LEU A 147 8.63 3.31 8.62
CA LEU A 147 7.50 3.74 9.43
C LEU A 147 7.03 5.14 9.02
N PHE A 148 5.78 5.43 9.29
CA PHE A 148 5.19 6.75 9.15
C PHE A 148 4.55 7.16 10.48
N HIS A 149 4.95 8.32 11.00
CA HIS A 149 4.47 8.83 12.28
C HIS A 149 4.53 10.36 12.29
N ARG A 150 3.45 11.00 12.69
CA ARG A 150 3.33 12.46 12.76
C ARG A 150 3.75 13.17 11.47
N GLY A 151 3.29 12.64 10.34
CA GLY A 151 3.55 13.24 9.03
C GLY A 151 4.98 13.05 8.50
N ALA A 152 5.80 12.20 9.11
CA ALA A 152 7.16 11.96 8.71
C ALA A 152 7.49 10.47 8.59
N TYR A 153 8.37 10.13 7.66
CA TYR A 153 8.96 8.79 7.58
C TYR A 153 9.97 8.62 8.70
N ARG A 154 9.94 7.44 9.32
CA ARG A 154 10.78 7.10 10.47
C ARG A 154 11.34 5.70 10.28
N ASP A 155 12.43 5.43 11.00
CA ASP A 155 13.00 4.11 11.16
C ASP A 155 12.82 3.66 12.61
N LEU A 156 12.88 2.35 12.85
CA LEU A 156 13.01 1.85 14.21
C LEU A 156 14.36 2.30 14.78
N LEU A 157 14.35 2.78 16.02
CA LEU A 157 15.59 3.02 16.74
C LEU A 157 16.25 1.66 17.01
N ALA A 158 17.58 1.60 16.86
CA ALA A 158 18.31 0.41 17.25
C ALA A 158 18.07 0.16 18.75
N GLU A 159 17.74 -1.08 19.10
CA GLU A 159 17.68 -1.49 20.51
C GLU A 159 19.04 -1.30 21.13
N SER A 160 19.10 -0.54 22.21
CA SER A 160 20.32 -0.32 22.99
C SER A 160 20.58 -1.50 23.93
#